data_712e8998550a6660a1b68ddac66457a8
#
_entry.id   712e8998550a6660a1b68ddac66457a8
#
_cell.length_a   1.000
_cell.length_b   1.000
_cell.length_c   1.000
_cell.angle_alpha   90.00
_cell.angle_beta   90.00
_cell.angle_gamma   90.00
#
_symmetry.space_group_name_H-M   'P 1'
#
loop_
_entity.id
_entity.type
_entity.pdbx_description
1 polymer ?
#
loop_
_entity_poly.entity_id
_entity_poly.type
_entity_poly.pdbx_seq_one_letter_code
_entity_poly.pdbx_strand_id
1 'polypeptide(L)'
;MENAVDAGATQIKLLINDSGKSLVQVIDNGIGMSETDARMCFERHATSKILSIEDLFRIRTMGFRGEALASIAAVAQVELKTKRAEDETGVYIEIENSAVKRQEPVAVPKGTSIAMKNLFFNVPARRNFLKSNAAELRHIVDEFSRVALAFPEVYFSLVSNGQEVFHLESGTLKQRIVQLLGNSYQTKLVTVKEETDYLNIYGFVGKPDAAKKTRGDQFFFINNRFIRSAYLNHAVANAYQEMIAVDSFPMYALFIDLDPAHVDVNVHPTKQEIKLEDEKIVYAFVQSAVKHALAQFSITPTLDFDLDPSIQQLSSVQQPFDEVKKSAAMSTSLFNGFTQRNQAHFIEPANKSDLKHWREFFDGGNQKHDSAIGQQVSNFEKIYPGKDVSASQQLPERSEQAPFNMQPEAELTQLLNTYIVTPSGRGFMLIHQQAAHERILYDKFISASKGKLIATQRSMFPVTIELTPADSAILAELMVDLHELGYMIEPFGKNTFVIQGSPADLEAGNEKNVVELLLEQYKHFNPDMKFSKREKLVRSLAKQHAIKAGVRLTEREMMSLVNDLFSSAQPNSTADGNPTYLEFKSEQLEKMFRLV
;
A
#
# COMPACT_ATOMS: atom_id res chain seq x y z
N MET A 1 -11.27 -14.97 -11.56
CA MET A 1 -12.30 -14.05 -11.09
C MET A 1 -12.80 -13.14 -12.22
N GLU A 2 -11.98 -12.40 -12.95
CA GLU A 2 -12.40 -11.57 -14.10
C GLU A 2 -13.22 -12.38 -15.14
N ASN A 3 -12.81 -13.61 -15.44
CA ASN A 3 -13.56 -14.48 -16.35
C ASN A 3 -14.95 -14.88 -15.79
N ALA A 4 -15.06 -15.02 -14.47
CA ALA A 4 -16.33 -15.33 -13.82
C ALA A 4 -17.29 -14.13 -13.91
N VAL A 5 -16.77 -12.90 -13.73
CA VAL A 5 -17.54 -11.66 -13.95
C VAL A 5 -18.01 -11.57 -15.40
N ASP A 6 -17.11 -11.77 -16.36
CA ASP A 6 -17.44 -11.76 -17.80
C ASP A 6 -18.47 -12.85 -18.18
N ALA A 7 -18.52 -13.96 -17.42
CA ALA A 7 -19.54 -15.00 -17.56
C ALA A 7 -20.89 -14.66 -16.88
N GLY A 8 -21.06 -13.43 -16.40
CA GLY A 8 -22.29 -12.96 -15.76
C GLY A 8 -22.57 -13.65 -14.41
N ALA A 9 -21.54 -14.06 -13.68
CA ALA A 9 -21.71 -14.65 -12.37
C ALA A 9 -22.24 -13.62 -11.36
N THR A 10 -23.21 -14.04 -10.54
CA THR A 10 -23.71 -13.27 -9.40
C THR A 10 -23.08 -13.67 -8.09
N GLN A 11 -22.39 -14.82 -8.07
CA GLN A 11 -21.65 -15.34 -6.92
C GLN A 11 -20.31 -15.88 -7.35
N ILE A 12 -19.23 -15.40 -6.71
CA ILE A 12 -17.86 -15.83 -6.98
C ILE A 12 -17.19 -16.17 -5.66
N LYS A 13 -16.69 -17.41 -5.52
CA LYS A 13 -15.97 -17.88 -4.35
C LYS A 13 -14.51 -18.17 -4.72
N LEU A 14 -13.58 -17.63 -3.91
CA LEU A 14 -12.16 -17.89 -4.03
C LEU A 14 -11.70 -18.73 -2.82
N LEU A 15 -11.19 -19.94 -3.09
CA LEU A 15 -10.61 -20.84 -2.09
C LEU A 15 -9.11 -20.88 -2.28
N ILE A 16 -8.36 -20.70 -1.22
CA ILE A 16 -6.90 -20.75 -1.22
C ILE A 16 -6.37 -21.60 -0.09
N ASN A 17 -5.33 -22.41 -0.38
CA ASN A 17 -4.58 -23.12 0.64
C ASN A 17 -3.09 -22.80 0.50
N ASP A 18 -2.38 -22.78 1.62
CA ASP A 18 -0.95 -22.46 1.71
C ASP A 18 -0.61 -21.17 0.93
N SER A 19 -1.42 -20.12 1.17
CA SER A 19 -1.26 -18.82 0.52
C SER A 19 -1.19 -18.87 -1.01
N GLY A 20 -1.96 -19.79 -1.59
CA GLY A 20 -2.04 -20.00 -3.04
C GLY A 20 -0.98 -20.90 -3.64
N LYS A 21 -0.02 -21.40 -2.85
CA LYS A 21 1.04 -22.30 -3.35
C LYS A 21 0.52 -23.70 -3.67
N SER A 22 -0.35 -24.24 -2.79
CA SER A 22 -0.94 -25.58 -2.97
C SER A 22 -2.27 -25.55 -3.70
N LEU A 23 -3.11 -24.53 -3.49
CA LEU A 23 -4.42 -24.38 -4.14
C LEU A 23 -4.82 -22.92 -4.30
N VAL A 24 -5.28 -22.58 -5.52
CA VAL A 24 -6.13 -21.42 -5.80
C VAL A 24 -7.31 -21.91 -6.63
N GLN A 25 -8.53 -21.83 -6.10
CA GLN A 25 -9.74 -22.28 -6.77
C GLN A 25 -10.77 -21.16 -6.84
N VAL A 26 -11.27 -20.88 -8.04
CA VAL A 26 -12.38 -19.95 -8.28
C VAL A 26 -13.60 -20.76 -8.64
N ILE A 27 -14.70 -20.49 -7.96
CA ILE A 27 -16.01 -21.11 -8.20
C ILE A 27 -17.00 -20.00 -8.48
N ASP A 28 -17.72 -20.10 -9.60
CA ASP A 28 -18.75 -19.16 -10.02
C ASP A 28 -20.04 -19.86 -10.42
N ASN A 29 -21.13 -19.11 -10.44
CA ASN A 29 -22.45 -19.52 -10.91
C ASN A 29 -22.83 -18.90 -12.27
N GLY A 30 -21.84 -18.52 -13.08
CA GLY A 30 -22.02 -17.91 -14.39
C GLY A 30 -22.67 -18.83 -15.43
N ILE A 31 -22.58 -18.46 -16.70
CA ILE A 31 -23.20 -19.22 -17.80
C ILE A 31 -22.64 -20.63 -17.96
N GLY A 32 -21.40 -20.90 -17.48
CA GLY A 32 -20.70 -22.15 -17.74
C GLY A 32 -20.14 -22.27 -19.16
N MET A 33 -19.59 -23.44 -19.50
CA MET A 33 -19.01 -23.73 -20.81
C MET A 33 -19.52 -25.05 -21.34
N SER A 34 -19.62 -25.18 -22.67
CA SER A 34 -19.84 -26.46 -23.32
C SER A 34 -18.60 -27.37 -23.17
N GLU A 35 -18.73 -28.67 -23.42
CA GLU A 35 -17.59 -29.59 -23.39
C GLU A 35 -16.46 -29.14 -24.33
N THR A 36 -16.82 -28.67 -25.52
CA THR A 36 -15.86 -28.19 -26.52
C THR A 36 -15.16 -26.91 -26.03
N ASP A 37 -15.93 -25.93 -25.54
CA ASP A 37 -15.37 -24.66 -25.02
C ASP A 37 -14.48 -24.90 -23.81
N ALA A 38 -14.87 -25.80 -22.90
CA ALA A 38 -14.13 -26.17 -21.72
C ALA A 38 -12.74 -26.73 -22.05
N ARG A 39 -12.63 -27.49 -23.17
CA ARG A 39 -11.36 -27.97 -23.66
C ARG A 39 -10.56 -26.89 -24.37
N MET A 40 -11.22 -26.09 -25.22
CA MET A 40 -10.57 -25.06 -26.01
C MET A 40 -10.08 -23.87 -25.17
N CYS A 41 -10.66 -23.61 -24.01
CA CYS A 41 -10.29 -22.45 -23.17
C CYS A 41 -8.84 -22.48 -22.67
N PHE A 42 -8.16 -23.63 -22.76
CA PHE A 42 -6.73 -23.79 -22.43
C PHE A 42 -5.79 -23.69 -23.64
N GLU A 43 -6.34 -23.55 -24.84
CA GLU A 43 -5.52 -23.30 -26.03
C GLU A 43 -5.11 -21.83 -26.09
N ARG A 44 -3.92 -21.58 -26.63
CA ARG A 44 -3.43 -20.20 -26.80
C ARG A 44 -4.26 -19.47 -27.83
N HIS A 45 -4.56 -18.21 -27.54
CA HIS A 45 -5.38 -17.32 -28.39
C HIS A 45 -6.83 -17.76 -28.56
N ALA A 46 -7.29 -18.76 -27.83
CA ALA A 46 -8.70 -19.14 -27.80
C ALA A 46 -9.47 -18.12 -26.95
N THR A 47 -10.26 -17.28 -27.60
CA THR A 47 -11.14 -16.30 -26.95
C THR A 47 -12.46 -16.21 -27.71
N SER A 48 -13.54 -16.19 -26.96
CA SER A 48 -14.89 -15.90 -27.49
C SER A 48 -15.24 -14.41 -27.46
N LYS A 49 -14.32 -13.56 -26.93
CA LYS A 49 -14.58 -12.15 -26.59
C LYS A 49 -14.12 -11.18 -27.66
N ILE A 50 -13.30 -11.62 -28.61
CA ILE A 50 -12.82 -10.83 -29.75
C ILE A 50 -13.06 -11.65 -31.01
N LEU A 51 -13.91 -11.14 -31.88
CA LEU A 51 -14.26 -11.76 -33.16
C LEU A 51 -13.67 -11.00 -34.35
N SER A 52 -13.40 -9.70 -34.17
CA SER A 52 -12.87 -8.79 -35.19
C SER A 52 -11.75 -7.91 -34.65
N ILE A 53 -10.96 -7.32 -35.57
CA ILE A 53 -9.90 -6.35 -35.21
C ILE A 53 -10.51 -5.10 -34.56
N GLU A 54 -11.73 -4.73 -34.93
CA GLU A 54 -12.45 -3.58 -34.39
C GLU A 54 -12.80 -3.76 -32.89
N ASP A 55 -13.04 -5.01 -32.45
CA ASP A 55 -13.29 -5.32 -31.04
C ASP A 55 -12.08 -5.01 -30.14
N LEU A 56 -10.85 -5.03 -30.69
CA LEU A 56 -9.64 -4.67 -29.95
C LEU A 56 -9.62 -3.19 -29.53
N PHE A 57 -10.29 -2.34 -30.28
CA PHE A 57 -10.40 -0.91 -29.97
C PHE A 57 -11.62 -0.57 -29.10
N ARG A 58 -12.49 -1.55 -28.81
CA ARG A 58 -13.71 -1.37 -28.01
C ARG A 58 -13.87 -2.42 -26.91
N ILE A 59 -12.74 -2.78 -26.29
CA ILE A 59 -12.72 -3.81 -25.25
C ILE A 59 -13.54 -3.37 -24.04
N ARG A 60 -14.66 -4.08 -23.78
CA ARG A 60 -15.52 -3.90 -22.61
C ARG A 60 -15.38 -5.03 -21.59
N THR A 61 -14.83 -6.19 -22.00
CA THR A 61 -14.65 -7.35 -21.14
C THR A 61 -13.34 -7.26 -20.36
N MET A 62 -13.29 -7.86 -19.18
CA MET A 62 -12.07 -7.90 -18.35
C MET A 62 -10.98 -8.77 -18.99
N GLY A 63 -11.34 -9.90 -19.57
CA GLY A 63 -10.43 -10.78 -20.32
C GLY A 63 -10.61 -10.61 -21.83
N PHE A 64 -9.53 -10.67 -22.62
CA PHE A 64 -9.61 -10.57 -24.09
C PHE A 64 -8.54 -11.34 -24.87
N ARG A 65 -7.36 -11.67 -24.28
CA ARG A 65 -6.22 -12.25 -25.01
C ARG A 65 -6.29 -13.75 -25.23
N GLY A 66 -7.11 -14.49 -24.49
CA GLY A 66 -7.18 -15.96 -24.58
C GLY A 66 -5.90 -16.67 -24.15
N GLU A 67 -5.06 -16.09 -23.29
CA GLU A 67 -3.75 -16.65 -22.92
C GLU A 67 -3.64 -17.03 -21.45
N ALA A 68 -4.52 -16.52 -20.58
CA ALA A 68 -4.37 -16.64 -19.13
C ALA A 68 -4.48 -18.09 -18.66
N LEU A 69 -5.51 -18.83 -19.09
CA LEU A 69 -5.70 -20.22 -18.69
C LEU A 69 -4.63 -21.14 -19.28
N ALA A 70 -4.20 -20.91 -20.53
CA ALA A 70 -3.09 -21.61 -21.15
C ALA A 70 -1.78 -21.43 -20.37
N SER A 71 -1.50 -20.20 -19.92
CA SER A 71 -0.32 -19.89 -19.10
C SER A 71 -0.37 -20.55 -17.73
N ILE A 72 -1.53 -20.63 -17.09
CA ILE A 72 -1.74 -21.33 -15.82
C ILE A 72 -1.52 -22.84 -15.99
N ALA A 73 -2.10 -23.45 -17.03
CA ALA A 73 -1.97 -24.87 -17.31
C ALA A 73 -0.52 -25.31 -17.61
N ALA A 74 0.33 -24.36 -18.05
CA ALA A 74 1.75 -24.64 -18.30
C ALA A 74 2.59 -24.75 -17.01
N VAL A 75 2.14 -24.18 -15.87
CA VAL A 75 2.94 -24.06 -14.64
C VAL A 75 2.26 -24.64 -13.40
N ALA A 76 1.04 -25.13 -13.54
CA ALA A 76 0.25 -25.69 -12.45
C ALA A 76 -0.55 -26.92 -12.93
N GLN A 77 -0.98 -27.74 -11.99
CA GLN A 77 -1.99 -28.77 -12.23
C GLN A 77 -3.37 -28.09 -12.16
N VAL A 78 -4.20 -28.25 -13.20
CA VAL A 78 -5.48 -27.56 -13.30
C VAL A 78 -6.62 -28.56 -13.34
N GLU A 79 -7.64 -28.32 -12.52
CA GLU A 79 -8.91 -29.03 -12.59
C GLU A 79 -10.00 -28.02 -12.97
N LEU A 80 -10.74 -28.33 -14.01
CA LEU A 80 -11.92 -27.59 -14.46
C LEU A 80 -13.17 -28.44 -14.28
N LYS A 81 -14.21 -27.86 -13.71
CA LYS A 81 -15.57 -28.41 -13.68
C LYS A 81 -16.51 -27.32 -14.18
N THR A 82 -17.32 -27.63 -15.17
CA THR A 82 -18.23 -26.61 -15.72
C THR A 82 -19.51 -27.26 -16.26
N LYS A 83 -20.59 -26.47 -16.25
CA LYS A 83 -21.88 -26.90 -16.77
C LYS A 83 -22.69 -25.67 -17.20
N ARG A 84 -23.30 -25.70 -18.38
CA ARG A 84 -24.30 -24.71 -18.81
C ARG A 84 -25.68 -25.06 -18.27
N ALA A 85 -26.62 -24.13 -18.34
CA ALA A 85 -27.98 -24.35 -17.87
C ALA A 85 -28.76 -25.40 -18.70
N GLU A 86 -28.47 -25.45 -20.00
CA GLU A 86 -29.11 -26.36 -20.94
C GLU A 86 -28.53 -27.78 -20.94
N ASP A 87 -27.34 -28.00 -20.36
CA ASP A 87 -26.70 -29.32 -20.35
C ASP A 87 -27.26 -30.18 -19.21
N GLU A 88 -27.46 -31.48 -19.45
CA GLU A 88 -27.88 -32.43 -18.41
C GLU A 88 -26.73 -32.74 -17.45
N THR A 89 -25.54 -32.97 -18.00
CA THR A 89 -24.32 -33.27 -17.25
C THR A 89 -23.25 -32.20 -17.51
N GLY A 90 -22.42 -31.92 -16.51
CA GLY A 90 -21.24 -31.09 -16.67
C GLY A 90 -20.04 -31.91 -17.15
N VAL A 91 -18.95 -31.19 -17.41
CA VAL A 91 -17.67 -31.81 -17.79
C VAL A 91 -16.61 -31.53 -16.71
N TYR A 92 -15.83 -32.55 -16.39
CA TYR A 92 -14.57 -32.47 -15.62
C TYR A 92 -13.38 -32.65 -16.56
N ILE A 93 -12.42 -31.74 -16.44
CA ILE A 93 -11.15 -31.80 -17.18
C ILE A 93 -10.00 -31.62 -16.21
N GLU A 94 -9.02 -32.51 -16.28
CA GLU A 94 -7.75 -32.45 -15.57
C GLU A 94 -6.61 -32.18 -16.55
N ILE A 95 -5.78 -31.15 -16.25
CA ILE A 95 -4.70 -30.73 -17.13
C ILE A 95 -3.40 -30.68 -16.33
N GLU A 96 -2.36 -31.20 -16.88
CA GLU A 96 -1.01 -31.16 -16.33
C GLU A 96 0.01 -30.96 -17.47
N ASN A 97 0.95 -30.02 -17.28
CA ASN A 97 1.93 -29.63 -18.31
C ASN A 97 1.28 -29.29 -19.68
N SER A 98 0.20 -28.54 -19.66
CA SER A 98 -0.60 -28.15 -20.83
C SER A 98 -1.22 -29.34 -21.60
N ALA A 99 -1.23 -30.54 -21.04
CA ALA A 99 -1.84 -31.73 -21.65
C ALA A 99 -3.05 -32.19 -20.85
N VAL A 100 -4.16 -32.46 -21.51
CA VAL A 100 -5.35 -33.06 -20.89
C VAL A 100 -5.02 -34.47 -20.46
N LYS A 101 -5.13 -34.75 -19.16
CA LYS A 101 -4.91 -36.08 -18.55
C LYS A 101 -6.21 -36.89 -18.46
N ARG A 102 -7.30 -36.21 -18.14
CA ARG A 102 -8.60 -36.79 -17.90
C ARG A 102 -9.71 -35.88 -18.37
N GLN A 103 -10.72 -36.41 -18.99
CA GLN A 103 -11.95 -35.72 -19.34
C GLN A 103 -13.12 -36.70 -19.17
N GLU A 104 -14.09 -36.32 -18.37
CA GLU A 104 -15.23 -37.16 -18.06
C GLU A 104 -16.48 -36.34 -17.73
N PRO A 105 -17.68 -36.90 -17.94
CA PRO A 105 -18.92 -36.26 -17.47
C PRO A 105 -18.98 -36.26 -15.93
N VAL A 106 -19.50 -35.18 -15.36
CA VAL A 106 -19.63 -35.01 -13.90
C VAL A 106 -20.94 -34.31 -13.56
N ALA A 107 -21.54 -34.71 -12.43
CA ALA A 107 -22.72 -34.03 -11.88
C ALA A 107 -22.26 -32.82 -11.08
N VAL A 108 -22.48 -31.62 -11.63
CA VAL A 108 -22.14 -30.34 -10.99
C VAL A 108 -23.25 -29.32 -11.23
N PRO A 109 -23.42 -28.31 -10.37
CA PRO A 109 -24.34 -27.21 -10.61
C PRO A 109 -23.89 -26.39 -11.82
N LYS A 110 -24.80 -25.53 -12.33
CA LYS A 110 -24.51 -24.52 -13.35
C LYS A 110 -23.37 -23.61 -12.88
N GLY A 111 -22.47 -23.26 -13.80
CA GLY A 111 -21.34 -22.36 -13.55
C GLY A 111 -20.01 -23.04 -13.84
N THR A 112 -18.94 -22.46 -13.29
CA THR A 112 -17.57 -22.95 -13.52
C THR A 112 -16.79 -22.99 -12.22
N SER A 113 -15.98 -24.04 -12.05
CA SER A 113 -15.00 -24.19 -10.99
C SER A 113 -13.64 -24.51 -11.59
N ILE A 114 -12.67 -23.62 -11.42
CA ILE A 114 -11.29 -23.81 -11.86
C ILE A 114 -10.39 -23.85 -10.64
N ALA A 115 -9.68 -24.96 -10.44
CA ALA A 115 -8.71 -25.14 -9.39
C ALA A 115 -7.30 -25.23 -10.00
N MET A 116 -6.43 -24.32 -9.60
CA MET A 116 -4.99 -24.35 -9.86
C MET A 116 -4.30 -24.96 -8.64
N LYS A 117 -3.62 -26.08 -8.84
CA LYS A 117 -2.93 -26.81 -7.76
C LYS A 117 -1.42 -26.82 -7.99
N ASN A 118 -0.66 -26.84 -6.88
CA ASN A 118 0.79 -27.03 -6.90
C ASN A 118 1.52 -26.07 -7.84
N LEU A 119 1.31 -24.75 -7.64
CA LEU A 119 1.92 -23.71 -8.47
C LEU A 119 3.43 -23.92 -8.61
N PHE A 120 3.92 -23.87 -9.86
CA PHE A 120 5.32 -24.12 -10.26
C PHE A 120 5.85 -25.52 -9.91
N PHE A 121 4.97 -26.54 -9.89
CA PHE A 121 5.38 -27.92 -9.61
C PHE A 121 6.46 -28.43 -10.59
N ASN A 122 6.40 -27.99 -11.84
CA ASN A 122 7.32 -28.36 -12.92
C ASN A 122 8.47 -27.35 -13.14
N VAL A 123 8.53 -26.26 -12.36
CA VAL A 123 9.55 -25.20 -12.48
C VAL A 123 10.14 -24.90 -11.09
N PRO A 124 11.01 -25.79 -10.53
CA PRO A 124 11.53 -25.66 -9.16
C PRO A 124 12.19 -24.33 -8.88
N ALA A 125 12.92 -23.76 -9.84
CA ALA A 125 13.55 -22.46 -9.71
C ALA A 125 12.52 -21.35 -9.38
N ARG A 126 11.38 -21.31 -10.11
CA ARG A 126 10.32 -20.33 -9.84
C ARG A 126 9.62 -20.60 -8.51
N ARG A 127 9.46 -21.84 -8.11
CA ARG A 127 8.87 -22.20 -6.82
C ARG A 127 9.70 -21.65 -5.66
N ASN A 128 11.02 -21.67 -5.76
CA ASN A 128 11.94 -21.11 -4.75
C ASN A 128 11.90 -19.57 -4.69
N PHE A 129 11.40 -18.90 -5.73
CA PHE A 129 11.21 -17.44 -5.73
C PHE A 129 9.88 -16.98 -5.15
N LEU A 130 8.96 -17.89 -4.79
CA LEU A 130 7.75 -17.53 -4.09
C LEU A 130 8.11 -16.89 -2.73
N LYS A 131 7.44 -15.79 -2.44
CA LYS A 131 7.66 -15.02 -1.21
C LYS A 131 7.12 -15.74 0.02
N SER A 132 7.21 -15.12 1.18
CA SER A 132 6.60 -15.62 2.41
C SER A 132 5.08 -15.76 2.24
N ASN A 133 4.46 -16.64 3.03
CA ASN A 133 3.02 -16.89 2.95
C ASN A 133 2.20 -15.61 3.17
N ALA A 134 2.62 -14.74 4.12
CA ALA A 134 1.97 -13.45 4.33
C ALA A 134 2.03 -12.53 3.10
N ALA A 135 3.18 -12.51 2.40
CA ALA A 135 3.33 -11.69 1.20
C ALA A 135 2.49 -12.21 0.03
N GLU A 136 2.46 -13.54 -0.17
CA GLU A 136 1.63 -14.16 -1.22
C GLU A 136 0.13 -14.00 -0.92
N LEU A 137 -0.29 -14.22 0.34
CA LEU A 137 -1.67 -14.01 0.76
C LEU A 137 -2.10 -12.56 0.51
N ARG A 138 -1.23 -11.59 0.84
CA ARG A 138 -1.50 -10.18 0.59
C ARG A 138 -1.71 -9.90 -0.90
N HIS A 139 -0.86 -10.43 -1.79
CA HIS A 139 -1.05 -10.26 -3.23
C HIS A 139 -2.40 -10.80 -3.70
N ILE A 140 -2.84 -11.96 -3.16
CA ILE A 140 -4.15 -12.54 -3.47
C ILE A 140 -5.28 -11.62 -2.95
N VAL A 141 -5.16 -11.13 -1.73
CA VAL A 141 -6.15 -10.20 -1.12
C VAL A 141 -6.23 -8.90 -1.91
N ASP A 142 -5.09 -8.33 -2.33
CA ASP A 142 -5.06 -7.11 -3.13
C ASP A 142 -5.79 -7.30 -4.47
N GLU A 143 -5.52 -8.39 -5.21
CA GLU A 143 -6.20 -8.68 -6.48
C GLU A 143 -7.68 -9.02 -6.28
N PHE A 144 -8.02 -9.77 -5.21
CA PHE A 144 -9.41 -10.04 -4.83
C PHE A 144 -10.17 -8.75 -4.55
N SER A 145 -9.59 -7.85 -3.77
CA SER A 145 -10.21 -6.56 -3.39
C SER A 145 -10.44 -5.67 -4.60
N ARG A 146 -9.51 -5.63 -5.56
CA ARG A 146 -9.64 -4.86 -6.81
C ARG A 146 -10.83 -5.32 -7.63
N VAL A 147 -10.96 -6.63 -7.84
CA VAL A 147 -12.10 -7.17 -8.60
C VAL A 147 -13.41 -6.99 -7.83
N ALA A 148 -13.41 -7.23 -6.51
CA ALA A 148 -14.61 -7.07 -5.70
C ALA A 148 -15.10 -5.61 -5.59
N LEU A 149 -14.18 -4.63 -5.59
CA LEU A 149 -14.54 -3.20 -5.64
C LEU A 149 -15.17 -2.79 -6.97
N ALA A 150 -14.68 -3.34 -8.08
CA ALA A 150 -15.18 -3.01 -9.41
C ALA A 150 -16.62 -3.50 -9.65
N PHE A 151 -17.06 -4.55 -8.91
CA PHE A 151 -18.36 -5.19 -9.12
C PHE A 151 -19.10 -5.37 -7.77
N PRO A 152 -19.55 -4.28 -7.14
CA PRO A 152 -20.21 -4.33 -5.84
C PRO A 152 -21.53 -5.10 -5.84
N GLU A 153 -22.19 -5.26 -6.99
CA GLU A 153 -23.44 -6.02 -7.18
C GLU A 153 -23.25 -7.54 -7.16
N VAL A 154 -22.01 -8.03 -7.29
CA VAL A 154 -21.69 -9.45 -7.24
C VAL A 154 -21.31 -9.86 -5.82
N TYR A 155 -21.82 -11.00 -5.36
CA TYR A 155 -21.37 -11.62 -4.11
C TYR A 155 -19.96 -12.20 -4.26
N PHE A 156 -19.08 -11.86 -3.34
CA PHE A 156 -17.73 -12.44 -3.28
C PHE A 156 -17.42 -13.05 -1.94
N SER A 157 -16.74 -14.21 -1.93
CA SER A 157 -16.15 -14.75 -0.70
C SER A 157 -14.72 -15.23 -0.95
N LEU A 158 -13.86 -15.07 0.05
CA LEU A 158 -12.50 -15.58 0.08
C LEU A 158 -12.31 -16.44 1.31
N VAL A 159 -11.93 -17.71 1.11
CA VAL A 159 -11.63 -18.66 2.18
C VAL A 159 -10.15 -19.04 2.07
N SER A 160 -9.40 -18.90 3.15
CA SER A 160 -7.98 -19.25 3.25
C SER A 160 -7.78 -20.33 4.29
N ASN A 161 -7.21 -21.49 3.90
CA ASN A 161 -6.97 -22.62 4.79
C ASN A 161 -8.22 -23.02 5.61
N GLY A 162 -9.41 -22.99 4.99
CA GLY A 162 -10.68 -23.30 5.62
C GLY A 162 -11.30 -22.17 6.48
N GLN A 163 -10.62 -21.06 6.66
CA GLN A 163 -11.16 -19.88 7.36
C GLN A 163 -11.69 -18.85 6.36
N GLU A 164 -12.89 -18.33 6.59
CA GLU A 164 -13.48 -17.27 5.78
C GLU A 164 -12.82 -15.93 6.11
N VAL A 165 -12.01 -15.42 5.16
CA VAL A 165 -11.34 -14.11 5.27
C VAL A 165 -12.29 -12.99 4.90
N PHE A 166 -12.98 -13.13 3.75
CA PHE A 166 -13.97 -12.16 3.27
C PHE A 166 -15.30 -12.83 2.99
N HIS A 167 -16.37 -12.14 3.38
CA HIS A 167 -17.75 -12.43 3.06
C HIS A 167 -18.39 -11.10 2.61
N LEU A 168 -18.49 -10.91 1.30
CA LEU A 168 -18.89 -9.64 0.70
C LEU A 168 -20.25 -9.80 0.04
N GLU A 169 -21.30 -9.37 0.73
CA GLU A 169 -22.65 -9.35 0.18
C GLU A 169 -22.78 -8.37 -0.98
N SER A 170 -23.65 -8.69 -1.93
CA SER A 170 -24.00 -7.78 -3.01
C SER A 170 -24.63 -6.50 -2.45
N GLY A 171 -24.29 -5.36 -3.02
CA GLY A 171 -24.79 -4.08 -2.51
C GLY A 171 -24.25 -2.87 -3.25
N THR A 172 -24.25 -1.74 -2.59
CA THR A 172 -23.73 -0.49 -3.14
C THR A 172 -22.20 -0.42 -3.03
N LEU A 173 -21.57 0.43 -3.84
CA LEU A 173 -20.13 0.67 -3.77
C LEU A 173 -19.68 1.10 -2.37
N LYS A 174 -20.47 1.96 -1.67
CA LYS A 174 -20.16 2.38 -0.30
C LYS A 174 -20.13 1.19 0.66
N GLN A 175 -21.13 0.31 0.57
CA GLN A 175 -21.16 -0.90 1.40
C GLN A 175 -19.96 -1.81 1.09
N ARG A 176 -19.61 -1.98 -0.18
CA ARG A 176 -18.46 -2.78 -0.60
C ARG A 176 -17.14 -2.21 -0.07
N ILE A 177 -16.94 -0.90 -0.09
CA ILE A 177 -15.76 -0.25 0.49
C ILE A 177 -15.69 -0.55 2.00
N VAL A 178 -16.80 -0.41 2.73
CA VAL A 178 -16.85 -0.69 4.17
C VAL A 178 -16.59 -2.17 4.47
N GLN A 179 -17.16 -3.09 3.68
CA GLN A 179 -16.91 -4.53 3.83
C GLN A 179 -15.43 -4.90 3.63
N LEU A 180 -14.72 -4.23 2.72
CA LEU A 180 -13.32 -4.51 2.41
C LEU A 180 -12.34 -3.78 3.33
N LEU A 181 -12.57 -2.49 3.59
CA LEU A 181 -11.62 -1.62 4.29
C LEU A 181 -11.96 -1.40 5.77
N GLY A 182 -13.13 -1.91 6.21
CA GLY A 182 -13.55 -1.88 7.60
C GLY A 182 -14.60 -0.82 7.93
N ASN A 183 -15.31 -1.04 9.05
CA ASN A 183 -16.44 -0.23 9.50
C ASN A 183 -16.07 1.23 9.80
N SER A 184 -14.81 1.50 10.12
CA SER A 184 -14.32 2.87 10.36
C SER A 184 -14.53 3.81 9.18
N TYR A 185 -14.65 3.29 7.96
CA TYR A 185 -14.90 4.08 6.76
C TYR A 185 -16.37 4.48 6.56
N GLN A 186 -17.32 3.90 7.32
CA GLN A 186 -18.76 4.18 7.13
C GLN A 186 -19.10 5.68 7.22
N THR A 187 -18.45 6.41 8.14
CA THR A 187 -18.66 7.86 8.38
C THR A 187 -17.59 8.75 7.74
N LYS A 188 -16.52 8.15 7.21
CA LYS A 188 -15.34 8.87 6.70
C LYS A 188 -15.28 9.00 5.18
N LEU A 189 -16.32 8.58 4.47
CA LEU A 189 -16.38 8.63 3.02
C LEU A 189 -17.17 9.86 2.55
N VAL A 190 -16.61 10.54 1.55
CA VAL A 190 -17.24 11.64 0.80
C VAL A 190 -17.53 11.14 -0.61
N THR A 191 -18.73 11.36 -1.10
CA THR A 191 -19.16 10.95 -2.44
C THR A 191 -18.58 11.90 -3.48
N VAL A 192 -17.98 11.35 -4.52
CA VAL A 192 -17.57 12.07 -5.73
C VAL A 192 -18.53 11.67 -6.84
N LYS A 193 -19.09 12.64 -7.54
CA LYS A 193 -19.94 12.42 -8.72
C LYS A 193 -19.86 13.64 -9.63
N GLU A 194 -19.28 13.46 -10.82
CA GLU A 194 -19.21 14.46 -11.87
C GLU A 194 -19.51 13.81 -13.21
N GLU A 195 -20.49 14.35 -13.92
CA GLU A 195 -20.92 13.85 -15.23
C GLU A 195 -20.63 14.93 -16.27
N THR A 196 -19.91 14.57 -17.33
CA THR A 196 -19.58 15.44 -18.46
C THR A 196 -19.82 14.69 -19.77
N ASP A 197 -19.87 15.40 -20.89
CA ASP A 197 -20.01 14.80 -22.22
C ASP A 197 -18.81 13.93 -22.63
N TYR A 198 -17.66 14.12 -22.00
CA TYR A 198 -16.41 13.41 -22.33
C TYR A 198 -16.15 12.21 -21.42
N LEU A 199 -16.40 12.34 -20.10
CA LEU A 199 -16.18 11.29 -19.11
C LEU A 199 -17.09 11.46 -17.90
N ASN A 200 -17.35 10.35 -17.20
CA ASN A 200 -18.04 10.35 -15.93
C ASN A 200 -17.08 9.92 -14.83
N ILE A 201 -17.02 10.68 -13.74
CA ILE A 201 -16.23 10.34 -12.54
C ILE A 201 -17.21 10.11 -11.40
N TYR A 202 -17.11 8.95 -10.76
CA TYR A 202 -17.89 8.64 -9.57
C TYR A 202 -17.11 7.79 -8.58
N GLY A 203 -17.58 7.73 -7.35
CA GLY A 203 -16.96 6.93 -6.30
C GLY A 203 -16.89 7.65 -4.97
N PHE A 204 -15.85 7.35 -4.21
CA PHE A 204 -15.67 7.87 -2.87
C PHE A 204 -14.23 8.28 -2.62
N VAL A 205 -14.06 9.34 -1.82
CA VAL A 205 -12.79 9.76 -1.25
C VAL A 205 -12.92 9.83 0.26
N GLY A 206 -11.82 9.63 0.98
CA GLY A 206 -11.79 9.72 2.44
C GLY A 206 -11.78 11.18 2.91
N LYS A 207 -12.42 11.46 4.05
CA LYS A 207 -12.23 12.74 4.74
C LYS A 207 -10.75 12.96 5.07
N PRO A 208 -10.27 14.20 5.22
CA PRO A 208 -8.87 14.48 5.55
C PRO A 208 -8.36 13.77 6.82
N ASP A 209 -9.21 13.61 7.82
CA ASP A 209 -8.91 12.90 9.09
C ASP A 209 -8.75 11.38 8.91
N ALA A 210 -9.18 10.83 7.77
CA ALA A 210 -9.01 9.43 7.42
C ALA A 210 -7.70 9.14 6.67
N ALA A 211 -6.88 10.16 6.38
CA ALA A 211 -5.62 9.99 5.68
C ALA A 211 -4.63 9.16 6.51
N LYS A 212 -3.92 8.25 5.87
CA LYS A 212 -2.94 7.35 6.49
C LYS A 212 -1.52 7.74 6.08
N LYS A 213 -0.54 7.41 6.93
CA LYS A 213 0.89 7.57 6.59
C LYS A 213 1.39 6.55 5.57
N THR A 214 0.60 5.54 5.27
CA THR A 214 0.94 4.46 4.36
C THR A 214 -0.01 4.42 3.17
N ARG A 215 0.51 3.97 2.03
CA ARG A 215 -0.30 3.72 0.82
C ARG A 215 -0.97 2.36 0.92
N GLY A 216 -2.11 2.18 0.26
CA GLY A 216 -2.81 0.88 0.18
C GLY A 216 -4.29 1.00 -0.14
N ASP A 217 -4.92 2.12 0.26
CA ASP A 217 -6.34 2.35 0.09
C ASP A 217 -6.62 3.31 -1.10
N GLN A 218 -5.82 3.19 -2.18
CA GLN A 218 -5.88 4.02 -3.37
C GLN A 218 -6.30 3.20 -4.59
N PHE A 219 -7.52 3.41 -5.07
CA PHE A 219 -8.06 2.63 -6.18
C PHE A 219 -8.58 3.56 -7.28
N PHE A 220 -8.03 3.40 -8.49
CA PHE A 220 -8.60 3.95 -9.71
C PHE A 220 -9.12 2.84 -10.61
N PHE A 221 -10.30 3.07 -11.14
CA PHE A 221 -10.90 2.20 -12.15
C PHE A 221 -11.24 3.00 -13.41
N ILE A 222 -10.88 2.47 -14.56
CA ILE A 222 -11.32 2.99 -15.85
C ILE A 222 -12.13 1.91 -16.55
N ASN A 223 -13.40 2.21 -16.85
CA ASN A 223 -14.34 1.25 -17.40
C ASN A 223 -14.35 -0.06 -16.58
N ASN A 224 -14.47 0.04 -15.26
CA ASN A 224 -14.42 -1.04 -14.26
C ASN A 224 -13.07 -1.80 -14.16
N ARG A 225 -12.03 -1.39 -14.87
CA ARG A 225 -10.70 -1.99 -14.80
C ARG A 225 -9.80 -1.21 -13.85
N PHE A 226 -9.22 -1.91 -12.87
CA PHE A 226 -8.23 -1.31 -11.96
C PHE A 226 -6.99 -0.87 -12.71
N ILE A 227 -6.56 0.37 -12.45
CA ILE A 227 -5.34 0.94 -13.03
C ILE A 227 -4.40 1.51 -11.96
N ARG A 228 -3.12 1.55 -12.31
CA ARG A 228 -2.08 2.24 -11.57
C ARG A 228 -1.59 3.42 -12.39
N SER A 229 -1.86 4.63 -11.93
CA SER A 229 -1.35 5.85 -12.54
C SER A 229 -0.78 6.77 -11.47
N ALA A 230 0.54 6.98 -11.51
CA ALA A 230 1.19 7.95 -10.62
C ALA A 230 0.68 9.37 -10.90
N TYR A 231 0.34 9.65 -12.15
CA TYR A 231 -0.18 10.95 -12.58
C TYR A 231 -1.56 11.25 -12.00
N LEU A 232 -2.49 10.31 -12.05
CA LEU A 232 -3.82 10.47 -11.42
C LEU A 232 -3.73 10.46 -9.89
N ASN A 233 -2.83 9.66 -9.30
CA ASN A 233 -2.57 9.73 -7.86
C ASN A 233 -2.13 11.13 -7.42
N HIS A 234 -1.29 11.79 -8.24
CA HIS A 234 -0.86 13.17 -7.99
C HIS A 234 -2.03 14.15 -8.11
N ALA A 235 -3.00 13.94 -9.03
CA ALA A 235 -4.19 14.78 -9.15
C ALA A 235 -5.02 14.77 -7.84
N VAL A 236 -5.22 13.57 -7.26
CA VAL A 236 -5.92 13.44 -5.97
C VAL A 236 -5.10 14.06 -4.84
N ALA A 237 -3.79 13.79 -4.77
CA ALA A 237 -2.93 14.37 -3.73
C ALA A 237 -2.97 15.90 -3.74
N ASN A 238 -2.94 16.52 -4.94
CA ASN A 238 -3.09 17.97 -5.10
C ASN A 238 -4.46 18.50 -4.66
N ALA A 239 -5.52 17.69 -4.79
CA ALA A 239 -6.84 18.09 -4.31
C ALA A 239 -6.91 18.14 -2.78
N TYR A 240 -6.06 17.36 -2.09
CA TYR A 240 -5.93 17.36 -0.63
C TYR A 240 -4.83 18.29 -0.10
N GLN A 241 -4.14 19.03 -0.97
CA GLN A 241 -3.11 19.97 -0.57
C GLN A 241 -3.64 20.93 0.50
N GLU A 242 -2.87 21.14 1.56
CA GLU A 242 -3.23 21.95 2.75
C GLU A 242 -4.26 21.30 3.71
N MET A 243 -4.89 20.18 3.33
CA MET A 243 -5.87 19.50 4.19
C MET A 243 -5.28 18.33 4.97
N ILE A 244 -4.19 17.74 4.48
CA ILE A 244 -3.51 16.58 5.10
C ILE A 244 -2.01 16.86 5.22
N ALA A 245 -1.33 16.13 6.11
CA ALA A 245 0.12 16.22 6.24
C ALA A 245 0.83 15.75 4.96
N VAL A 246 1.99 16.33 4.66
CA VAL A 246 2.75 16.09 3.41
C VAL A 246 3.10 14.61 3.19
N ASP A 247 3.31 13.86 4.27
CA ASP A 247 3.65 12.44 4.29
C ASP A 247 2.43 11.51 4.45
N SER A 248 1.22 12.04 4.26
CA SER A 248 -0.02 11.31 4.41
C SER A 248 -0.70 11.06 3.06
N PHE A 249 -1.41 9.94 2.96
CA PHE A 249 -2.07 9.48 1.75
C PHE A 249 -3.57 9.36 1.99
N PRO A 250 -4.42 10.07 1.21
CA PRO A 250 -5.86 9.94 1.31
C PRO A 250 -6.32 8.59 0.76
N MET A 251 -7.40 8.05 1.34
CA MET A 251 -8.14 6.93 0.76
C MET A 251 -8.97 7.43 -0.41
N TYR A 252 -9.05 6.65 -1.49
CA TYR A 252 -10.01 6.86 -2.56
C TYR A 252 -10.31 5.58 -3.34
N ALA A 253 -11.55 5.47 -3.81
CA ALA A 253 -12.02 4.50 -4.79
C ALA A 253 -12.80 5.27 -5.85
N LEU A 254 -12.13 5.61 -6.95
CA LEU A 254 -12.65 6.46 -8.01
C LEU A 254 -12.78 5.65 -9.30
N PHE A 255 -13.94 5.80 -9.93
CA PHE A 255 -14.31 5.20 -11.20
C PHE A 255 -14.41 6.29 -12.25
N ILE A 256 -13.85 6.03 -13.40
CA ILE A 256 -13.83 6.92 -14.56
C ILE A 256 -14.38 6.12 -15.74
N ASP A 257 -15.55 6.51 -16.20
CA ASP A 257 -16.13 5.92 -17.40
C ASP A 257 -15.90 6.87 -18.58
N LEU A 258 -15.28 6.34 -19.62
CA LEU A 258 -15.02 7.07 -20.87
C LEU A 258 -15.13 6.11 -22.07
N ASP A 259 -15.25 6.68 -23.27
CA ASP A 259 -15.34 5.86 -24.49
C ASP A 259 -14.10 4.97 -24.60
N PRO A 260 -14.27 3.64 -24.72
CA PRO A 260 -13.16 2.72 -24.91
C PRO A 260 -12.20 3.08 -26.05
N ALA A 261 -12.68 3.80 -27.06
CA ALA A 261 -11.85 4.26 -28.19
C ALA A 261 -10.71 5.20 -27.75
N HIS A 262 -10.86 5.93 -26.64
CA HIS A 262 -9.86 6.86 -26.10
C HIS A 262 -8.91 6.21 -25.08
N VAL A 263 -9.03 4.86 -24.89
CA VAL A 263 -8.24 4.12 -23.89
C VAL A 263 -7.50 2.97 -24.54
N ASP A 264 -6.18 3.04 -24.58
CA ASP A 264 -5.38 1.87 -24.95
C ASP A 264 -5.07 1.03 -23.71
N VAL A 265 -5.72 -0.13 -23.63
CA VAL A 265 -5.56 -1.11 -22.53
C VAL A 265 -4.42 -2.10 -22.83
N ASN A 266 -3.93 -2.16 -24.07
CA ASN A 266 -2.97 -3.15 -24.50
C ASN A 266 -1.50 -2.72 -24.29
N VAL A 267 -1.19 -2.01 -23.21
CA VAL A 267 0.14 -1.47 -22.93
C VAL A 267 1.01 -2.48 -22.18
N HIS A 268 0.47 -3.16 -21.17
CA HIS A 268 1.22 -4.08 -20.31
C HIS A 268 0.49 -5.43 -20.13
N PRO A 269 1.22 -6.57 -19.94
CA PRO A 269 0.60 -7.89 -19.72
C PRO A 269 -0.35 -7.93 -18.51
N THR A 270 -0.04 -7.20 -17.43
CA THR A 270 -0.89 -7.11 -16.23
C THR A 270 -2.12 -6.25 -16.43
N LYS A 271 -2.23 -5.51 -17.54
CA LYS A 271 -3.36 -4.62 -17.87
C LYS A 271 -3.64 -3.53 -16.80
N GLN A 272 -2.72 -3.28 -15.89
CA GLN A 272 -2.85 -2.27 -14.82
C GLN A 272 -2.29 -0.91 -15.25
N GLU A 273 -1.55 -0.87 -16.35
CA GLU A 273 -1.07 0.34 -17.01
C GLU A 273 -1.83 0.53 -18.31
N ILE A 274 -2.43 1.67 -18.48
CA ILE A 274 -3.18 2.05 -19.67
C ILE A 274 -2.64 3.37 -20.20
N LYS A 275 -2.87 3.63 -21.46
CA LYS A 275 -2.56 4.92 -22.07
C LYS A 275 -3.88 5.61 -22.42
N LEU A 276 -4.06 6.82 -21.91
CA LEU A 276 -5.18 7.69 -22.23
C LEU A 276 -4.77 8.63 -23.37
N GLU A 277 -5.67 8.90 -24.28
CA GLU A 277 -5.42 9.84 -25.38
C GLU A 277 -5.18 11.25 -24.82
N ASP A 278 -6.02 11.70 -23.90
CA ASP A 278 -5.98 13.03 -23.28
C ASP A 278 -5.75 12.95 -21.76
N GLU A 279 -4.62 12.41 -21.33
CA GLU A 279 -4.31 12.20 -19.91
C GLU A 279 -4.36 13.48 -19.08
N LYS A 280 -4.01 14.63 -19.67
CA LYS A 280 -4.05 15.94 -18.99
C LYS A 280 -5.49 16.40 -18.71
N ILE A 281 -6.43 16.10 -19.59
CA ILE A 281 -7.83 16.43 -19.41
C ILE A 281 -8.39 15.59 -18.27
N VAL A 282 -8.15 14.29 -18.29
CA VAL A 282 -8.60 13.37 -17.22
C VAL A 282 -7.99 13.79 -15.87
N TYR A 283 -6.72 14.18 -15.82
CA TYR A 283 -6.09 14.72 -14.62
C TYR A 283 -6.84 15.94 -14.04
N ALA A 284 -7.13 16.93 -14.90
CA ALA A 284 -7.81 18.16 -14.47
C ALA A 284 -9.23 17.87 -13.95
N PHE A 285 -9.97 16.96 -14.62
CA PHE A 285 -11.28 16.54 -14.17
C PHE A 285 -11.24 15.80 -12.83
N VAL A 286 -10.32 14.84 -12.65
CA VAL A 286 -10.16 14.13 -11.37
C VAL A 286 -9.84 15.10 -10.24
N GLN A 287 -8.88 16.01 -10.45
CA GLN A 287 -8.52 17.01 -9.44
C GLN A 287 -9.70 17.91 -9.08
N SER A 288 -10.45 18.39 -10.08
CA SER A 288 -11.61 19.25 -9.88
C SER A 288 -12.76 18.52 -9.17
N ALA A 289 -13.08 17.29 -9.59
CA ALA A 289 -14.13 16.47 -8.99
C ALA A 289 -13.86 16.20 -7.51
N VAL A 290 -12.62 15.85 -7.16
CA VAL A 290 -12.22 15.60 -5.77
C VAL A 290 -12.27 16.89 -4.95
N LYS A 291 -11.74 18.02 -5.47
CA LYS A 291 -11.83 19.33 -4.80
C LYS A 291 -13.28 19.75 -4.57
N HIS A 292 -14.14 19.58 -5.55
CA HIS A 292 -15.56 19.90 -5.46
C HIS A 292 -16.24 19.06 -4.36
N ALA A 293 -16.02 17.75 -4.34
CA ALA A 293 -16.56 16.86 -3.32
C ALA A 293 -16.11 17.24 -1.90
N LEU A 294 -14.81 17.54 -1.72
CA LEU A 294 -14.26 17.96 -0.42
C LEU A 294 -14.81 19.34 0.01
N ALA A 295 -14.97 20.28 -0.92
CA ALA A 295 -15.56 21.59 -0.63
C ALA A 295 -17.04 21.47 -0.21
N GLN A 296 -17.83 20.65 -0.91
CA GLN A 296 -19.22 20.39 -0.52
C GLN A 296 -19.33 19.81 0.89
N PHE A 297 -18.42 18.89 1.23
CA PHE A 297 -18.37 18.30 2.56
C PHE A 297 -18.02 19.32 3.63
N SER A 298 -17.09 20.26 3.38
CA SER A 298 -16.69 21.29 4.34
C SER A 298 -17.76 22.36 4.55
N ILE A 299 -18.64 22.56 3.57
CA ILE A 299 -19.73 23.56 3.61
C ILE A 299 -21.02 22.96 4.22
N THR A 300 -21.21 21.64 4.13
CA THR A 300 -22.38 20.99 4.73
C THR A 300 -22.10 20.85 6.23
N PRO A 301 -22.77 21.64 7.11
CA PRO A 301 -22.57 21.48 8.54
C PRO A 301 -23.00 20.05 8.91
N THR A 302 -22.10 19.32 9.58
CA THR A 302 -22.55 18.17 10.38
C THR A 302 -23.61 18.71 11.31
N LEU A 303 -24.84 18.18 11.19
CA LEU A 303 -25.90 18.43 12.15
C LEU A 303 -25.49 17.73 13.46
N ASP A 304 -24.52 18.28 14.15
CA ASP A 304 -24.34 18.09 15.57
C ASP A 304 -25.46 18.90 16.23
N PHE A 305 -26.26 18.24 17.04
CA PHE A 305 -27.41 18.80 17.72
C PHE A 305 -27.09 19.88 18.76
N ASP A 306 -25.83 20.37 18.81
CA ASP A 306 -25.38 21.47 19.66
C ASP A 306 -25.25 22.81 18.91
N LEU A 307 -26.14 23.06 17.95
CA LEU A 307 -26.20 24.36 17.28
C LEU A 307 -26.68 25.44 18.24
N ASP A 308 -25.79 26.41 18.49
CA ASP A 308 -26.07 27.65 19.23
C ASP A 308 -27.38 28.30 18.70
N PRO A 309 -28.38 28.52 19.54
CA PRO A 309 -29.69 29.05 19.15
C PRO A 309 -29.64 30.41 18.42
N SER A 310 -28.53 31.12 18.49
CA SER A 310 -28.32 32.42 17.82
C SER A 310 -28.20 32.32 16.30
N ILE A 311 -27.83 31.12 15.76
CA ILE A 311 -27.67 30.87 14.30
C ILE A 311 -29.03 30.68 13.63
N GLN A 312 -30.03 30.19 14.37
CA GLN A 312 -31.39 29.97 13.83
C GLN A 312 -32.14 31.28 13.54
N GLN A 313 -31.66 32.44 14.02
CA GLN A 313 -32.29 33.75 13.83
C GLN A 313 -31.75 34.53 12.63
N LEU A 314 -30.79 34.01 11.88
CA LEU A 314 -30.29 34.66 10.68
C LEU A 314 -31.32 34.51 9.54
N SER A 315 -31.82 35.62 9.03
CA SER A 315 -32.82 35.70 7.94
C SER A 315 -32.40 35.00 6.65
N SER A 316 -31.13 34.66 6.47
CA SER A 316 -30.58 33.91 5.36
C SER A 316 -30.85 32.37 5.45
N VAL A 317 -31.19 31.85 6.64
CA VAL A 317 -31.46 30.41 6.85
C VAL A 317 -32.94 30.07 6.58
N GLN A 318 -33.82 31.08 6.60
CA GLN A 318 -35.28 30.88 6.44
C GLN A 318 -35.80 30.98 4.99
N GLN A 319 -34.94 31.27 4.01
CA GLN A 319 -35.37 31.32 2.61
C GLN A 319 -35.12 30.00 1.90
N PRO A 320 -36.14 29.35 1.29
CA PRO A 320 -35.91 28.14 0.52
C PRO A 320 -35.04 28.45 -0.70
N PHE A 321 -34.07 27.57 -0.94
CA PHE A 321 -33.17 27.64 -2.11
C PHE A 321 -34.01 27.38 -3.38
N ASP A 322 -34.21 28.41 -4.16
CA ASP A 322 -34.92 28.34 -5.44
C ASP A 322 -33.99 27.70 -6.50
N GLU A 323 -34.52 26.78 -7.33
CA GLU A 323 -33.72 26.03 -8.33
C GLU A 323 -33.02 26.94 -9.35
N VAL A 324 -33.58 28.15 -9.58
CA VAL A 324 -32.97 29.17 -10.46
C VAL A 324 -31.68 29.75 -9.86
N LYS A 325 -31.57 29.86 -8.53
CA LYS A 325 -30.35 30.29 -7.85
C LYS A 325 -29.29 29.19 -7.78
N LYS A 326 -29.72 27.92 -7.80
CA LYS A 326 -28.84 26.76 -7.82
C LYS A 326 -28.11 26.64 -9.17
N SER A 327 -28.81 26.87 -10.27
CA SER A 327 -28.23 26.88 -11.63
C SER A 327 -27.31 28.09 -11.85
N ALA A 328 -27.62 29.27 -11.29
CA ALA A 328 -26.77 30.46 -11.40
C ALA A 328 -25.49 30.34 -10.58
N ALA A 329 -25.53 29.72 -9.40
CA ALA A 329 -24.33 29.48 -8.59
C ALA A 329 -23.41 28.40 -9.18
N MET A 330 -23.96 27.40 -9.86
CA MET A 330 -23.19 26.38 -10.56
C MET A 330 -22.58 26.86 -11.88
N SER A 331 -23.29 27.73 -12.63
CA SER A 331 -22.83 28.13 -13.97
C SER A 331 -21.81 29.27 -13.98
N THR A 332 -21.84 30.17 -13.00
CA THR A 332 -21.11 31.44 -13.12
C THR A 332 -19.69 31.42 -12.54
N SER A 333 -19.43 30.68 -11.47
CA SER A 333 -18.10 30.70 -10.84
C SER A 333 -17.14 29.65 -11.38
N LEU A 334 -17.62 28.45 -11.74
CA LEU A 334 -16.78 27.37 -12.25
C LEU A 334 -16.54 27.49 -13.76
N PHE A 335 -17.59 27.78 -14.54
CA PHE A 335 -17.47 27.90 -15.99
C PHE A 335 -16.68 29.14 -16.41
N ASN A 336 -16.84 30.28 -15.72
CA ASN A 336 -16.05 31.48 -15.99
C ASN A 336 -14.58 31.33 -15.54
N GLY A 337 -14.27 30.46 -14.57
CA GLY A 337 -12.89 30.11 -14.18
C GLY A 337 -12.18 29.31 -15.28
N PHE A 338 -12.91 28.50 -16.05
CA PHE A 338 -12.36 27.69 -17.14
C PHE A 338 -12.28 28.45 -18.47
N THR A 339 -13.11 29.45 -18.70
CA THR A 339 -13.18 30.19 -19.98
C THR A 339 -12.41 31.51 -19.98
N GLN A 340 -11.97 32.01 -18.84
CA GLN A 340 -11.12 33.22 -18.82
C GLN A 340 -9.69 32.89 -19.29
N ARG A 341 -9.38 33.35 -20.51
CA ARG A 341 -8.08 33.24 -21.20
C ARG A 341 -6.87 33.72 -20.38
N ASN A 342 -7.06 34.32 -19.21
CA ASN A 342 -6.01 34.93 -18.41
C ASN A 342 -5.53 34.10 -17.21
N GLN A 343 -6.02 32.87 -17.01
CA GLN A 343 -5.52 31.94 -15.97
C GLN A 343 -4.73 30.75 -16.48
N ALA A 344 -4.55 30.60 -17.80
CA ALA A 344 -3.45 29.82 -18.30
C ALA A 344 -2.18 30.63 -18.00
N HIS A 345 -1.38 30.21 -17.03
CA HIS A 345 -0.03 30.70 -16.87
C HIS A 345 0.65 30.55 -18.23
N PHE A 346 0.86 31.69 -18.90
CA PHE A 346 1.64 31.77 -20.10
C PHE A 346 3.07 31.50 -19.66
N ILE A 347 3.52 30.26 -19.76
CA ILE A 347 4.92 29.89 -19.58
C ILE A 347 5.63 30.46 -20.80
N GLU A 348 6.45 31.50 -20.59
CA GLU A 348 7.27 32.07 -21.65
C GLU A 348 8.08 30.96 -22.34
N PRO A 349 8.32 31.07 -23.67
CA PRO A 349 8.98 30.03 -24.46
C PRO A 349 10.39 29.64 -23.97
N ALA A 350 11.02 30.46 -23.13
CA ALA A 350 12.36 30.22 -22.58
C ALA A 350 12.45 29.04 -21.58
N ASN A 351 11.35 28.58 -20.98
CA ASN A 351 11.36 27.52 -19.95
C ASN A 351 10.86 26.17 -20.47
N LYS A 352 10.81 25.96 -21.79
CA LYS A 352 10.36 24.69 -22.38
C LYS A 352 11.41 23.59 -22.38
N SER A 353 12.63 23.82 -21.87
CA SER A 353 13.72 22.84 -21.94
C SER A 353 13.64 21.72 -20.91
N ASP A 354 12.98 21.92 -19.75
CA ASP A 354 13.07 20.97 -18.64
C ASP A 354 12.14 19.76 -18.75
N LEU A 355 11.17 19.78 -19.67
CA LEU A 355 10.23 18.67 -19.85
C LEU A 355 10.65 17.66 -20.95
N LYS A 356 11.75 17.94 -21.69
CA LYS A 356 12.24 17.00 -22.70
C LYS A 356 13.12 15.87 -22.16
N HIS A 357 13.68 16.00 -20.98
CA HIS A 357 14.67 15.05 -20.42
C HIS A 357 14.07 13.94 -19.53
N TRP A 358 12.77 13.90 -19.30
CA TRP A 358 12.19 12.84 -18.48
C TRP A 358 12.30 11.43 -19.11
N ARG A 359 12.48 11.34 -20.44
CA ARG A 359 12.71 10.06 -21.15
C ARG A 359 14.12 9.50 -20.96
N GLU A 360 15.09 10.35 -20.67
CA GLU A 360 16.50 9.95 -20.48
C GLU A 360 16.75 9.30 -19.11
N PHE A 361 15.82 9.43 -18.17
CA PHE A 361 15.87 8.72 -16.89
C PHE A 361 15.55 7.22 -16.99
N PHE A 362 15.05 6.75 -18.13
CA PHE A 362 14.66 5.35 -18.35
C PHE A 362 15.54 4.57 -19.32
N ASP A 363 16.37 5.23 -20.12
CA ASP A 363 17.33 4.57 -21.01
C ASP A 363 18.71 4.54 -20.36
N GLY A 364 18.97 3.50 -19.59
CA GLY A 364 20.31 3.17 -19.10
C GLY A 364 21.21 2.67 -20.21
N GLY A 365 21.98 3.56 -20.83
CA GLY A 365 22.99 3.19 -21.80
C GLY A 365 23.78 4.39 -22.33
N ASN A 366 24.97 4.57 -21.76
CA ASN A 366 26.12 5.32 -22.32
C ASN A 366 25.87 6.42 -23.34
N GLN A 367 26.01 7.69 -22.93
CA GLN A 367 26.96 8.60 -23.54
C GLN A 367 27.04 9.95 -22.81
N LYS A 368 28.26 10.46 -22.70
CA LYS A 368 28.64 11.74 -22.11
C LYS A 368 27.97 12.90 -22.81
N HIS A 369 27.40 13.86 -22.06
CA HIS A 369 27.61 15.27 -22.36
C HIS A 369 27.36 16.17 -21.14
N ASP A 370 28.29 17.07 -20.95
CA ASP A 370 28.41 18.06 -19.90
C ASP A 370 27.34 19.15 -19.94
N SER A 371 27.18 19.73 -18.74
CA SER A 371 26.86 21.13 -18.44
C SER A 371 25.40 21.54 -18.37
N ALA A 372 24.98 21.83 -17.16
CA ALA A 372 24.26 23.01 -16.66
C ALA A 372 23.42 22.79 -15.37
N ILE A 373 23.30 21.58 -14.85
CA ILE A 373 22.65 21.32 -13.54
C ILE A 373 23.69 21.14 -12.42
N GLY A 374 24.96 21.14 -12.76
CA GLY A 374 26.09 20.90 -11.84
C GLY A 374 26.40 22.02 -10.85
N GLN A 375 25.80 23.20 -10.94
CA GLN A 375 26.23 24.34 -10.08
C GLN A 375 25.48 24.50 -8.76
N GLN A 376 24.35 23.85 -8.56
CA GLN A 376 23.68 23.90 -7.25
C GLN A 376 23.89 22.66 -6.38
N VAL A 377 24.30 21.54 -6.97
CA VAL A 377 24.63 20.31 -6.21
C VAL A 377 26.12 20.29 -5.86
N SER A 378 26.97 20.98 -6.64
CA SER A 378 28.43 21.02 -6.45
C SER A 378 28.90 21.75 -5.17
N ASN A 379 28.05 22.48 -4.51
CA ASN A 379 28.40 23.12 -3.23
C ASN A 379 28.27 22.19 -2.02
N PHE A 380 27.57 21.03 -2.17
CA PHE A 380 27.50 20.05 -1.09
C PHE A 380 28.61 18.99 -1.18
N GLU A 381 29.08 18.66 -2.39
CA GLU A 381 30.17 17.69 -2.58
C GLU A 381 31.58 18.24 -2.30
N LYS A 382 31.73 19.57 -2.21
CA LYS A 382 33.02 20.18 -1.84
C LYS A 382 33.40 20.04 -0.37
N ILE A 383 32.49 19.53 0.46
CA ILE A 383 32.75 19.33 1.89
C ILE A 383 33.32 17.91 2.18
N TYR A 384 33.15 16.96 1.25
CA TYR A 384 33.69 15.60 1.38
C TYR A 384 34.30 15.13 0.05
N PRO A 385 35.63 15.12 -0.11
CA PRO A 385 36.23 14.53 -1.30
C PRO A 385 36.09 13.00 -1.23
N GLY A 386 35.19 12.43 -2.01
CA GLY A 386 35.05 11.01 -2.23
C GLY A 386 36.30 10.45 -2.91
N LYS A 387 36.97 9.50 -2.31
CA LYS A 387 37.94 8.65 -2.98
C LYS A 387 37.20 7.54 -3.70
N ASP A 388 37.42 7.42 -5.00
CA ASP A 388 37.08 6.26 -5.81
C ASP A 388 37.59 4.98 -5.13
N VAL A 389 36.71 4.08 -4.74
CA VAL A 389 37.08 2.74 -4.29
C VAL A 389 36.65 1.74 -5.35
N SER A 390 37.61 1.37 -6.20
CA SER A 390 37.53 0.18 -7.05
C SER A 390 37.33 -1.06 -6.16
N ALA A 391 36.39 -1.90 -6.55
CA ALA A 391 36.09 -3.18 -5.92
C ALA A 391 37.30 -4.13 -6.03
N SER A 392 38.04 -4.29 -4.97
CA SER A 392 38.78 -5.48 -4.53
C SER A 392 39.77 -5.10 -3.44
N GLN A 393 39.33 -5.09 -2.20
CA GLN A 393 40.23 -5.23 -1.07
C GLN A 393 39.55 -5.92 0.10
N GLN A 394 40.27 -6.89 0.63
CA GLN A 394 40.03 -7.75 1.77
C GLN A 394 39.45 -6.97 2.97
N LEU A 395 38.49 -7.59 3.65
CA LEU A 395 38.03 -7.17 4.97
C LEU A 395 39.24 -6.91 5.90
N PRO A 396 39.37 -5.73 6.48
CA PRO A 396 40.35 -5.55 7.56
C PRO A 396 39.84 -6.30 8.78
N GLU A 397 40.77 -7.05 9.36
CA GLU A 397 40.63 -7.73 10.64
C GLU A 397 40.06 -6.78 11.71
N ARG A 398 39.19 -7.34 12.53
CA ARG A 398 38.63 -6.76 13.75
C ARG A 398 39.68 -5.97 14.52
N SER A 399 39.74 -4.66 14.36
CA SER A 399 40.37 -3.83 15.38
C SER A 399 39.48 -3.90 16.61
N GLU A 400 39.97 -4.47 17.68
CA GLU A 400 39.38 -4.36 19.02
C GLU A 400 39.20 -2.87 19.31
N GLN A 401 37.97 -2.38 19.17
CA GLN A 401 37.61 -1.03 19.60
C GLN A 401 37.76 -1.04 21.13
N ALA A 402 38.66 -0.24 21.64
CA ALA A 402 38.78 0.01 23.07
C ALA A 402 37.40 0.40 23.62
N PRO A 403 36.97 -0.15 24.76
CA PRO A 403 35.68 0.17 25.33
C PRO A 403 35.60 1.69 25.51
N PHE A 404 34.51 2.25 25.01
CA PHE A 404 34.21 3.68 25.16
C PHE A 404 34.12 3.99 26.66
N ASN A 405 35.16 4.64 27.18
CA ASN A 405 35.24 5.02 28.60
C ASN A 405 34.62 6.42 28.70
N MET A 406 33.36 6.48 29.02
CA MET A 406 32.71 7.73 29.41
C MET A 406 33.34 8.22 30.70
N GLN A 407 33.77 9.49 30.73
CA GLN A 407 34.12 10.10 31.98
C GLN A 407 32.87 10.19 32.86
N PRO A 408 32.90 9.71 34.11
CA PRO A 408 31.73 9.64 34.98
C PRO A 408 31.03 11.00 35.26
N GLU A 409 31.69 12.10 34.91
CA GLU A 409 31.23 13.49 35.13
C GLU A 409 30.93 14.21 33.82
N ALA A 410 30.74 13.51 32.69
CA ALA A 410 30.43 14.16 31.43
C ALA A 410 29.03 14.77 31.47
N GLU A 411 28.94 16.09 31.42
CA GLU A 411 27.65 16.79 31.26
C GLU A 411 27.02 16.45 29.92
N LEU A 412 25.85 15.82 29.97
CA LEU A 412 25.03 15.55 28.78
C LEU A 412 24.06 16.70 28.55
N THR A 413 24.03 17.20 27.33
CA THR A 413 23.13 18.27 26.96
C THR A 413 22.24 17.82 25.80
N GLN A 414 20.91 17.99 25.96
CA GLN A 414 19.97 17.71 24.87
C GLN A 414 19.77 18.96 24.00
N LEU A 415 19.98 18.81 22.69
CA LEU A 415 19.81 19.87 21.71
C LEU A 415 18.55 19.60 20.86
N LEU A 416 17.67 20.62 20.72
CA LEU A 416 16.43 20.56 19.93
C LEU A 416 15.51 19.39 20.34
N ASN A 417 15.58 18.90 21.56
CA ASN A 417 14.88 17.69 22.03
C ASN A 417 15.03 16.48 21.08
N THR A 418 16.13 16.40 20.36
CA THR A 418 16.36 15.40 19.29
C THR A 418 17.76 14.81 19.36
N TYR A 419 18.74 15.61 19.74
CA TYR A 419 20.14 15.24 19.77
C TYR A 419 20.71 15.32 21.18
N ILE A 420 21.54 14.35 21.54
CA ILE A 420 22.31 14.38 22.78
C ILE A 420 23.75 14.72 22.41
N VAL A 421 24.29 15.76 23.05
CA VAL A 421 25.69 16.17 22.91
C VAL A 421 26.46 15.65 24.12
N THR A 422 27.55 14.94 23.86
CA THR A 422 28.46 14.45 24.90
C THR A 422 29.91 14.73 24.52
N PRO A 423 30.77 15.18 25.46
CA PRO A 423 32.18 15.34 25.18
C PRO A 423 32.82 13.96 24.87
N SER A 424 33.74 13.95 23.92
CA SER A 424 34.62 12.83 23.66
C SER A 424 36.06 13.25 23.96
N GLY A 425 36.96 12.29 24.21
CA GLY A 425 38.36 12.64 24.56
C GLY A 425 39.12 13.48 23.51
N ARG A 426 38.54 13.68 22.31
CA ARG A 426 39.15 14.45 21.21
C ARG A 426 38.16 15.46 20.55
N GLY A 427 37.04 15.78 21.21
CA GLY A 427 36.02 16.66 20.67
C GLY A 427 34.66 16.42 21.31
N PHE A 428 33.60 16.29 20.51
CA PHE A 428 32.29 15.93 21.01
C PHE A 428 31.56 14.96 20.06
N MET A 429 30.57 14.27 20.60
CA MET A 429 29.67 13.42 19.83
C MET A 429 28.26 14.01 19.83
N LEU A 430 27.62 13.93 18.69
CA LEU A 430 26.22 14.30 18.49
C LEU A 430 25.44 12.99 18.23
N ILE A 431 24.62 12.58 19.19
CA ILE A 431 23.85 11.34 19.15
C ILE A 431 22.40 11.66 18.84
N HIS A 432 21.83 11.02 17.83
CA HIS A 432 20.41 11.16 17.50
C HIS A 432 19.58 10.23 18.40
N GLN A 433 18.79 10.78 19.33
CA GLN A 433 18.08 10.01 20.37
C GLN A 433 17.18 8.89 19.82
N GLN A 434 16.43 9.15 18.76
CA GLN A 434 15.55 8.15 18.14
C GLN A 434 16.35 7.01 17.48
N ALA A 435 17.38 7.34 16.70
CA ALA A 435 18.21 6.35 16.02
C ALA A 435 19.00 5.48 17.01
N ALA A 436 19.50 6.10 18.08
CA ALA A 436 20.18 5.39 19.16
C ALA A 436 19.23 4.39 19.85
N HIS A 437 18.04 4.83 20.25
CA HIS A 437 17.06 3.95 20.91
C HIS A 437 16.53 2.87 19.98
N GLU A 438 16.31 3.18 18.68
CA GLU A 438 15.96 2.18 17.67
C GLU A 438 17.00 1.05 17.59
N ARG A 439 18.29 1.40 17.62
CA ARG A 439 19.38 0.41 17.62
C ARG A 439 19.36 -0.46 18.86
N ILE A 440 19.24 0.13 20.03
CA ILE A 440 19.18 -0.58 21.31
C ILE A 440 18.01 -1.59 21.33
N LEU A 441 16.83 -1.13 20.95
CA LEU A 441 15.64 -1.98 20.88
C LEU A 441 15.78 -3.09 19.85
N TYR A 442 16.35 -2.80 18.68
CA TYR A 442 16.61 -3.81 17.66
C TYR A 442 17.51 -4.95 18.20
N ASP A 443 18.63 -4.62 18.83
CA ASP A 443 19.54 -5.62 19.39
C ASP A 443 18.88 -6.42 20.54
N LYS A 444 18.04 -5.78 21.34
CA LYS A 444 17.25 -6.42 22.40
C LYS A 444 16.25 -7.43 21.82
N PHE A 445 15.46 -7.03 20.82
CA PHE A 445 14.47 -7.90 20.17
C PHE A 445 15.13 -9.05 19.39
N ILE A 446 16.28 -8.82 18.73
CA ILE A 446 17.05 -9.89 18.08
C ILE A 446 17.60 -10.88 19.12
N SER A 447 18.03 -10.42 20.28
CA SER A 447 18.52 -11.29 21.35
C SER A 447 17.40 -12.14 21.95
N ALA A 448 16.21 -11.57 22.11
CA ALA A 448 15.00 -12.26 22.51
C ALA A 448 14.63 -13.38 21.52
N SER A 449 14.75 -13.09 20.27
CA SER A 449 14.54 -14.02 19.16
C SER A 449 15.47 -15.26 19.19
N LYS A 450 16.59 -15.19 19.90
CA LYS A 450 17.57 -16.28 20.07
C LYS A 450 17.37 -17.10 21.35
N GLY A 451 16.20 -16.99 22.01
CA GLY A 451 15.83 -17.78 23.18
C GLY A 451 15.86 -17.04 24.53
N LYS A 452 16.07 -15.74 24.51
CA LYS A 452 16.00 -14.88 25.70
C LYS A 452 14.63 -14.21 25.72
N LEU A 453 13.61 -14.88 26.27
CA LEU A 453 12.23 -14.36 26.33
C LEU A 453 12.19 -12.95 26.96
N ILE A 454 11.44 -12.06 26.36
CA ILE A 454 11.18 -10.72 26.92
C ILE A 454 10.09 -10.85 27.98
N ALA A 455 10.30 -10.22 29.13
CA ALA A 455 9.30 -10.15 30.19
C ALA A 455 8.05 -9.41 29.68
N THR A 456 6.88 -9.99 29.89
CA THR A 456 5.58 -9.41 29.51
C THR A 456 4.95 -8.74 30.72
N GLN A 457 4.57 -7.49 30.57
CA GLN A 457 3.70 -6.78 31.50
C GLN A 457 2.25 -6.99 31.08
N ARG A 458 1.46 -7.62 31.97
CA ARG A 458 0.02 -7.77 31.73
C ARG A 458 -0.69 -6.44 31.93
N SER A 459 -1.58 -6.12 31.00
CA SER A 459 -2.47 -4.96 31.14
C SER A 459 -3.57 -5.25 32.16
N MET A 460 -3.79 -4.31 33.08
CA MET A 460 -4.93 -4.40 34.01
C MET A 460 -6.27 -4.25 33.26
N PHE A 461 -6.28 -3.58 32.14
CA PHE A 461 -7.45 -3.39 31.26
C PHE A 461 -7.08 -3.87 29.86
N PRO A 462 -7.39 -5.13 29.52
CA PRO A 462 -7.15 -5.64 28.17
C PRO A 462 -7.82 -4.78 27.11
N VAL A 463 -7.11 -4.49 26.02
CA VAL A 463 -7.59 -3.65 24.95
C VAL A 463 -8.05 -4.52 23.78
N THR A 464 -9.28 -4.30 23.31
CA THR A 464 -9.79 -4.96 22.11
C THR A 464 -9.43 -4.16 20.87
N ILE A 465 -8.99 -4.86 19.82
CA ILE A 465 -8.70 -4.31 18.52
C ILE A 465 -9.55 -5.02 17.46
N GLU A 466 -10.34 -4.26 16.71
CA GLU A 466 -11.07 -4.75 15.53
C GLU A 466 -10.26 -4.40 14.28
N LEU A 467 -9.91 -5.40 13.50
CA LEU A 467 -9.07 -5.27 12.31
C LEU A 467 -9.87 -5.52 11.04
N THR A 468 -9.31 -5.07 9.92
CA THR A 468 -9.81 -5.51 8.61
C THR A 468 -9.57 -7.02 8.44
N PRO A 469 -10.35 -7.74 7.63
CA PRO A 469 -10.12 -9.16 7.41
C PRO A 469 -8.71 -9.48 6.92
N ALA A 470 -8.13 -8.60 6.09
CA ALA A 470 -6.76 -8.72 5.62
C ALA A 470 -5.74 -8.58 6.76
N ASP A 471 -5.92 -7.60 7.65
CA ASP A 471 -5.05 -7.36 8.79
C ASP A 471 -5.17 -8.45 9.84
N SER A 472 -6.39 -8.95 10.06
CA SER A 472 -6.67 -10.09 10.92
C SER A 472 -5.88 -11.34 10.48
N ALA A 473 -5.87 -11.63 9.18
CA ALA A 473 -5.12 -12.77 8.65
C ALA A 473 -3.60 -12.60 8.84
N ILE A 474 -3.08 -11.38 8.65
CA ILE A 474 -1.66 -11.07 8.88
C ILE A 474 -1.32 -11.17 10.37
N LEU A 475 -2.13 -10.58 11.25
CA LEU A 475 -1.90 -10.65 12.70
C LEU A 475 -1.92 -12.09 13.19
N ALA A 476 -2.89 -12.90 12.75
CA ALA A 476 -2.97 -14.32 13.10
C ALA A 476 -1.69 -15.09 12.74
N GLU A 477 -1.07 -14.78 11.61
CA GLU A 477 0.22 -15.37 11.20
C GLU A 477 1.40 -14.87 12.05
N LEU A 478 1.32 -13.63 12.56
CA LEU A 478 2.39 -13.02 13.36
C LEU A 478 2.29 -13.34 14.86
N MET A 479 1.19 -13.89 15.36
CA MET A 479 0.95 -14.10 16.78
C MET A 479 2.04 -14.89 17.50
N VAL A 480 2.57 -15.95 16.88
CA VAL A 480 3.64 -16.78 17.46
C VAL A 480 4.92 -15.95 17.65
N ASP A 481 5.31 -15.20 16.63
CA ASP A 481 6.50 -14.34 16.69
C ASP A 481 6.31 -13.19 17.68
N LEU A 482 5.11 -12.61 17.77
CA LEU A 482 4.77 -11.55 18.71
C LEU A 482 4.77 -12.04 20.17
N HIS A 483 4.31 -13.26 20.41
CA HIS A 483 4.35 -13.87 21.73
C HIS A 483 5.79 -14.05 22.24
N GLU A 484 6.70 -14.48 21.37
CA GLU A 484 8.12 -14.59 21.71
C GLU A 484 8.77 -13.23 22.00
N LEU A 485 8.22 -12.15 21.42
CA LEU A 485 8.65 -10.77 21.64
C LEU A 485 7.93 -10.10 22.83
N GLY A 486 7.16 -10.85 23.63
CA GLY A 486 6.54 -10.39 24.86
C GLY A 486 5.14 -9.77 24.68
N TYR A 487 4.50 -9.92 23.54
CA TYR A 487 3.11 -9.54 23.36
C TYR A 487 2.16 -10.71 23.70
N MET A 488 1.14 -10.45 24.49
CA MET A 488 0.05 -11.40 24.74
C MET A 488 -1.18 -10.93 23.96
N ILE A 489 -1.40 -11.51 22.79
CA ILE A 489 -2.53 -11.19 21.90
C ILE A 489 -3.28 -12.48 21.65
N GLU A 490 -4.61 -12.46 21.85
CA GLU A 490 -5.49 -13.60 21.64
C GLU A 490 -6.66 -13.24 20.72
N PRO A 491 -7.12 -14.17 19.87
CA PRO A 491 -8.31 -13.96 19.06
C PRO A 491 -9.57 -13.94 19.97
N PHE A 492 -10.46 -12.98 19.73
CA PHE A 492 -11.67 -12.77 20.54
C PHE A 492 -12.96 -12.77 19.71
N GLY A 493 -12.91 -13.21 18.48
CA GLY A 493 -14.05 -13.25 17.58
C GLY A 493 -13.65 -13.07 16.11
N LYS A 494 -14.62 -12.76 15.27
CA LYS A 494 -14.35 -12.53 13.84
C LYS A 494 -13.60 -11.20 13.68
N ASN A 495 -12.36 -11.26 13.23
CA ASN A 495 -11.49 -10.10 13.00
C ASN A 495 -11.19 -9.23 14.25
N THR A 496 -11.47 -9.75 15.45
CA THR A 496 -11.25 -9.06 16.71
C THR A 496 -10.20 -9.79 17.53
N PHE A 497 -9.30 -9.05 18.14
CA PHE A 497 -8.25 -9.57 19.02
C PHE A 497 -8.25 -8.80 20.33
N VAL A 498 -7.78 -9.45 21.39
CA VAL A 498 -7.57 -8.85 22.70
C VAL A 498 -6.08 -8.81 22.99
N ILE A 499 -5.56 -7.64 23.30
CA ILE A 499 -4.20 -7.43 23.77
C ILE A 499 -4.24 -7.46 25.29
N GLN A 500 -3.69 -8.52 25.88
CA GLN A 500 -3.66 -8.76 27.33
C GLN A 500 -2.36 -8.29 27.97
N GLY A 501 -1.32 -8.05 27.17
CA GLY A 501 -0.02 -7.60 27.67
C GLY A 501 0.94 -7.22 26.56
N SER A 502 1.93 -6.43 26.95
CA SER A 502 3.01 -5.92 26.11
C SER A 502 4.37 -6.14 26.79
N PRO A 503 5.50 -6.01 26.06
CA PRO A 503 6.84 -6.08 26.65
C PRO A 503 6.98 -5.10 27.83
N ALA A 504 7.54 -5.55 28.95
CA ALA A 504 7.59 -4.80 30.21
C ALA A 504 8.37 -3.46 30.15
N ASP A 505 9.26 -3.32 29.17
CA ASP A 505 10.09 -2.12 29.00
C ASP A 505 9.45 -1.05 28.09
N LEU A 506 8.20 -1.26 27.69
CA LEU A 506 7.49 -0.36 26.79
C LEU A 506 6.42 0.40 27.55
N GLU A 507 6.18 1.66 27.15
CA GLU A 507 5.12 2.47 27.75
C GLU A 507 3.75 1.80 27.57
N ALA A 508 3.05 1.60 28.67
CA ALA A 508 1.69 1.06 28.69
C ALA A 508 0.68 2.12 28.19
N GLY A 509 -0.40 1.66 27.56
CA GLY A 509 -1.55 2.50 27.19
C GLY A 509 -1.68 2.88 25.72
N ASN A 510 -0.76 2.41 24.86
CA ASN A 510 -0.80 2.70 23.42
C ASN A 510 -0.76 1.41 22.56
N GLU A 511 -1.08 0.28 23.17
CA GLU A 511 -0.91 -1.06 22.59
C GLU A 511 -1.70 -1.22 21.28
N LYS A 512 -2.91 -0.66 21.21
CA LYS A 512 -3.75 -0.71 20.01
C LYS A 512 -3.07 -0.01 18.84
N ASN A 513 -2.64 1.25 19.02
CA ASN A 513 -2.00 2.03 17.96
C ASN A 513 -0.68 1.38 17.52
N VAL A 514 0.06 0.78 18.44
CA VAL A 514 1.32 0.09 18.14
C VAL A 514 1.07 -1.12 17.24
N VAL A 515 0.06 -1.94 17.54
CA VAL A 515 -0.28 -3.11 16.71
C VAL A 515 -0.80 -2.67 15.34
N GLU A 516 -1.64 -1.64 15.25
CA GLU A 516 -2.12 -1.09 13.98
C GLU A 516 -0.95 -0.58 13.11
N LEU A 517 -0.06 0.23 13.68
CA LEU A 517 1.11 0.77 12.99
C LEU A 517 2.12 -0.32 12.61
N LEU A 518 2.28 -1.34 13.46
CA LEU A 518 3.11 -2.50 13.17
C LEU A 518 2.59 -3.26 11.94
N LEU A 519 1.28 -3.52 11.88
CA LEU A 519 0.66 -4.17 10.73
C LEU A 519 0.82 -3.33 9.46
N GLU A 520 0.64 -2.01 9.56
CA GLU A 520 0.88 -1.10 8.44
C GLU A 520 2.33 -1.15 7.95
N GLN A 521 3.29 -1.04 8.84
CA GLN A 521 4.72 -1.12 8.46
C GLN A 521 5.09 -2.49 7.90
N TYR A 522 4.55 -3.56 8.50
CA TYR A 522 4.79 -4.91 7.99
C TYR A 522 4.29 -5.10 6.56
N LYS A 523 3.15 -4.50 6.20
CA LYS A 523 2.62 -4.49 4.83
C LYS A 523 3.52 -3.75 3.83
N HIS A 524 4.18 -2.68 4.27
CA HIS A 524 4.93 -1.79 3.38
C HIS A 524 6.44 -2.04 3.35
N PHE A 525 6.91 -3.11 3.98
CA PHE A 525 8.32 -3.50 3.85
C PHE A 525 8.66 -3.76 2.38
N ASN A 526 9.72 -3.08 1.91
CA ASN A 526 10.16 -3.18 0.51
C ASN A 526 10.42 -4.65 0.14
N PRO A 527 9.73 -5.19 -0.89
CA PRO A 527 9.87 -6.59 -1.29
C PRO A 527 11.28 -6.95 -1.79
N ASP A 528 12.08 -5.95 -2.20
CA ASP A 528 13.44 -6.17 -2.72
C ASP A 528 14.47 -6.49 -1.62
N MET A 529 14.17 -6.21 -0.35
CA MET A 529 15.03 -6.58 0.76
C MET A 529 14.72 -7.99 1.24
N LYS A 530 15.74 -8.88 1.18
CA LYS A 530 15.67 -10.31 1.60
C LYS A 530 15.72 -10.45 3.13
N PHE A 531 14.87 -9.75 3.88
CA PHE A 531 14.75 -9.95 5.32
C PHE A 531 13.81 -11.11 5.64
N SER A 532 14.15 -11.87 6.68
CA SER A 532 13.24 -12.86 7.23
C SER A 532 11.97 -12.19 7.77
N LYS A 533 10.87 -12.94 7.87
CA LYS A 533 9.60 -12.48 8.47
C LYS A 533 9.84 -11.86 9.85
N ARG A 534 10.60 -12.55 10.68
CA ARG A 534 10.95 -12.18 12.04
C ARG A 534 11.80 -10.91 12.10
N GLU A 535 12.76 -10.77 11.20
CA GLU A 535 13.59 -9.57 11.13
C GLU A 535 12.79 -8.33 10.76
N LYS A 536 11.82 -8.45 9.83
CA LYS A 536 10.90 -7.36 9.49
C LYS A 536 10.06 -6.93 10.70
N LEU A 537 9.57 -7.91 11.47
CA LEU A 537 8.81 -7.66 12.68
C LEU A 537 9.65 -6.91 13.72
N VAL A 538 10.87 -7.40 13.99
CA VAL A 538 11.80 -6.78 14.95
C VAL A 538 12.17 -5.35 14.54
N ARG A 539 12.44 -5.08 13.26
CA ARG A 539 12.73 -3.74 12.76
C ARG A 539 11.54 -2.80 12.94
N SER A 540 10.34 -3.28 12.62
CA SER A 540 9.10 -2.50 12.78
C SER A 540 8.84 -2.15 14.25
N LEU A 541 8.99 -3.12 15.15
CA LEU A 541 8.84 -2.91 16.59
C LEU A 541 9.88 -1.93 17.15
N ALA A 542 11.17 -2.11 16.81
CA ALA A 542 12.23 -1.22 17.26
C ALA A 542 11.96 0.24 16.84
N LYS A 543 11.53 0.45 15.60
CA LYS A 543 11.20 1.78 15.09
C LYS A 543 9.96 2.39 15.74
N GLN A 544 8.94 1.57 16.05
CA GLN A 544 7.71 2.05 16.70
C GLN A 544 7.95 2.47 18.15
N HIS A 545 8.72 1.68 18.89
CA HIS A 545 8.97 1.91 20.31
C HIS A 545 10.17 2.84 20.59
N ALA A 546 10.93 3.22 19.56
CA ALA A 546 12.01 4.19 19.73
C ALA A 546 11.45 5.54 20.21
N ILE A 547 12.15 6.14 21.17
CA ILE A 547 11.89 7.51 21.65
C ILE A 547 11.85 8.43 20.43
N LYS A 548 10.76 9.17 20.28
CA LYS A 548 10.58 10.02 19.10
C LYS A 548 11.43 11.29 19.20
N ALA A 549 11.84 11.83 18.07
CA ALA A 549 12.43 13.16 18.00
C ALA A 549 11.44 14.20 18.58
N GLY A 550 11.92 15.18 19.32
CA GLY A 550 11.11 16.19 19.99
C GLY A 550 10.74 15.86 21.43
N VAL A 551 10.97 14.64 21.93
CA VAL A 551 10.76 14.27 23.33
C VAL A 551 11.91 14.76 24.19
N ARG A 552 11.59 15.47 25.28
CA ARG A 552 12.60 15.91 26.26
C ARG A 552 13.01 14.75 27.17
N LEU A 553 14.30 14.54 27.32
CA LEU A 553 14.89 13.53 28.18
C LEU A 553 15.50 14.16 29.43
N THR A 554 15.41 13.47 30.54
CA THR A 554 16.16 13.80 31.76
C THR A 554 17.63 13.37 31.60
N GLU A 555 18.50 13.93 32.41
CA GLU A 555 19.93 13.59 32.39
C GLU A 555 20.19 12.10 32.62
N ARG A 556 19.41 11.47 33.50
CA ARG A 556 19.48 10.01 33.77
C ARG A 556 19.07 9.18 32.56
N GLU A 557 18.01 9.60 31.86
CA GLU A 557 17.55 8.90 30.64
C GLU A 557 18.56 9.07 29.51
N MET A 558 19.15 10.25 29.35
CA MET A 558 20.22 10.47 28.37
C MET A 558 21.44 9.60 28.67
N MET A 559 21.86 9.53 29.94
CA MET A 559 22.97 8.70 30.37
C MET A 559 22.71 7.22 30.10
N SER A 560 21.51 6.71 30.43
CA SER A 560 21.12 5.33 30.15
C SER A 560 21.15 5.04 28.65
N LEU A 561 20.55 5.92 27.84
CA LEU A 561 20.49 5.76 26.38
C LEU A 561 21.90 5.68 25.76
N VAL A 562 22.81 6.54 26.20
CA VAL A 562 24.19 6.56 25.69
C VAL A 562 24.93 5.30 26.09
N ASN A 563 24.83 4.87 27.35
CA ASN A 563 25.48 3.66 27.84
C ASN A 563 24.93 2.40 27.12
N ASP A 564 23.63 2.31 26.95
CA ASP A 564 22.98 1.19 26.28
C ASP A 564 23.36 1.13 24.79
N LEU A 565 23.47 2.31 24.13
CA LEU A 565 23.90 2.39 22.74
C LEU A 565 25.32 1.83 22.56
N PHE A 566 26.27 2.27 23.38
CA PHE A 566 27.66 1.80 23.28
C PHE A 566 27.87 0.37 23.78
N SER A 567 26.90 -0.18 24.51
CA SER A 567 26.82 -1.59 24.86
C SER A 567 26.23 -2.47 23.76
N SER A 568 25.66 -1.88 22.74
CA SER A 568 25.03 -2.61 21.62
C SER A 568 26.07 -3.18 20.65
N ALA A 569 25.70 -4.19 19.87
CA ALA A 569 26.61 -4.92 18.97
C ALA A 569 27.18 -4.04 17.84
N GLN A 570 26.43 -3.04 17.37
CA GLN A 570 26.82 -2.11 16.32
C GLN A 570 26.30 -0.70 16.64
N PRO A 571 26.96 0.04 17.53
CA PRO A 571 26.47 1.34 18.00
C PRO A 571 26.42 2.42 16.90
N ASN A 572 27.13 2.24 15.80
CA ASN A 572 27.35 3.27 14.77
C ASN A 572 26.16 3.47 13.83
N SER A 573 25.28 2.47 13.72
CA SER A 573 24.18 2.51 12.74
C SER A 573 22.92 1.81 13.23
N THR A 574 21.77 2.32 12.78
CA THR A 574 20.49 1.62 12.94
C THR A 574 20.46 0.33 12.13
N ALA A 575 19.43 -0.48 12.31
CA ALA A 575 19.21 -1.67 11.49
C ALA A 575 19.07 -1.35 9.99
N ASP A 576 18.58 -0.16 9.65
CA ASP A 576 18.40 0.32 8.27
C ASP A 576 19.65 1.01 7.71
N GLY A 577 20.77 1.07 8.48
CA GLY A 577 22.05 1.64 8.05
C GLY A 577 22.20 3.15 8.27
N ASN A 578 21.23 3.81 8.91
CA ASN A 578 21.36 5.23 9.24
C ASN A 578 22.32 5.43 10.41
N PRO A 579 23.15 6.49 10.44
CA PRO A 579 24.05 6.76 11.55
C PRO A 579 23.28 7.07 12.83
N THR A 580 23.72 6.50 13.94
CA THR A 580 23.18 6.74 15.29
C THR A 580 23.82 7.95 15.95
N TYR A 581 25.10 8.20 15.66
CA TYR A 581 25.86 9.34 16.16
C TYR A 581 26.88 9.83 15.13
N LEU A 582 27.32 11.07 15.30
CA LEU A 582 28.40 11.69 14.56
C LEU A 582 29.46 12.18 15.57
N GLU A 583 30.72 11.94 15.28
CA GLU A 583 31.85 12.43 16.09
C GLU A 583 32.49 13.64 15.41
N PHE A 584 32.62 14.74 16.14
CA PHE A 584 33.28 15.97 15.70
C PHE A 584 34.60 16.11 16.48
N LYS A 585 35.72 15.90 15.81
CA LYS A 585 37.07 16.04 16.40
C LYS A 585 37.46 17.51 16.44
N SER A 586 38.22 17.93 17.49
CA SER A 586 38.71 19.30 17.64
C SER A 586 39.45 19.82 16.42
N GLU A 587 40.30 18.97 15.80
CA GLU A 587 41.01 19.32 14.55
C GLU A 587 40.05 19.68 13.38
N GLN A 588 38.92 19.00 13.31
CA GLN A 588 37.91 19.31 12.28
C GLN A 588 37.20 20.62 12.57
N LEU A 589 36.90 20.89 13.83
CA LEU A 589 36.31 22.14 14.28
C LEU A 589 37.24 23.33 14.02
N GLU A 590 38.52 23.20 14.39
CA GLU A 590 39.54 24.22 14.15
C GLU A 590 39.66 24.56 12.66
N LYS A 591 39.65 23.52 11.79
CA LYS A 591 39.59 23.72 10.31
C LYS A 591 38.31 24.44 9.84
N MET A 592 37.15 24.08 10.41
CA MET A 592 35.89 24.74 10.06
C MET A 592 35.89 26.23 10.45
N PHE A 593 36.56 26.58 11.57
CA PHE A 593 36.73 27.96 12.02
C PHE A 593 37.94 28.65 11.40
N ARG A 594 38.70 27.96 10.52
CA ARG A 594 39.91 28.48 9.87
C ARG A 594 40.98 28.90 10.88
N LEU A 595 41.09 28.18 12.00
CA LEU A 595 42.10 28.44 13.04
C LEU A 595 43.43 27.69 12.80
N VAL A 596 43.41 26.74 11.85
CA VAL A 596 44.59 25.97 11.39
C VAL A 596 44.55 25.87 9.86
#